data_2a8a11ff794b2b97409c3405236ee6f0
#
_entry.id   2a8a11ff794b2b97409c3405236ee6f0
#
_cell.length_a   1.000
_cell.length_b   1.000
_cell.length_c   1.000
_cell.angle_alpha   90.00
_cell.angle_beta   90.00
_cell.angle_gamma   90.00
#
_symmetry.space_group_name_H-M   'P 1'
#
loop_
_entity.id
_entity.type
_entity.pdbx_description
1 polymer ?
#
loop_
_entity_poly.entity_id
_entity_poly.type
_entity_poly.pdbx_seq_one_letter_code
_entity_poly.pdbx_strand_id
1 'polypeptide(L)'
;MTKYRRAFVPGGTYYFNACLADPASTLLVDQVQLLRHAVSLCQKQRPFAINAAVVLPAQVQMIWTLPPDDADYAARWRMIKSTFSRHLPVGPVRSASMIKRGEKGIWQRRFWEHLIRDQDDYALHDHLIATAPLRAGLTRDGSDWPLCSAYKR
;
A
#
# COMPACT_ATOMS: atom_id res chain seq x y z
N MET A 1 19.61 -19.39 9.24
CA MET A 1 18.67 -18.69 8.38
C MET A 1 17.67 -17.91 9.24
N THR A 2 17.67 -16.62 9.09
CA THR A 2 16.77 -15.76 9.86
C THR A 2 15.38 -15.76 9.19
N LYS A 3 14.37 -16.17 9.94
CA LYS A 3 13.01 -16.03 9.48
C LYS A 3 12.56 -14.58 9.68
N TYR A 4 12.05 -13.97 8.65
CA TYR A 4 11.46 -12.65 8.75
C TYR A 4 10.23 -12.70 9.68
N ARG A 5 10.18 -11.78 10.63
CA ARG A 5 9.03 -11.62 11.53
C ARG A 5 8.51 -10.20 11.43
N ARG A 6 7.20 -10.06 11.33
CA ARG A 6 6.57 -8.75 11.31
C ARG A 6 6.74 -8.05 12.66
N ALA A 7 7.02 -6.75 12.60
CA ALA A 7 7.08 -5.91 13.79
C ALA A 7 5.67 -5.40 14.12
N PHE A 8 5.29 -5.48 15.39
CA PHE A 8 4.01 -4.98 15.88
C PHE A 8 4.28 -4.06 17.08
N VAL A 9 4.46 -2.76 16.79
CA VAL A 9 4.76 -1.75 17.80
C VAL A 9 3.57 -0.80 17.91
N PRO A 10 2.86 -0.77 19.07
CA PRO A 10 1.74 0.15 19.25
C PRO A 10 2.16 1.60 19.02
N GLY A 11 1.35 2.34 18.28
CA GLY A 11 1.66 3.72 17.92
C GLY A 11 2.82 3.89 16.95
N GLY A 12 3.31 2.80 16.37
CA GLY A 12 4.46 2.83 15.46
C GLY A 12 4.16 3.52 14.14
N THR A 13 5.23 3.99 13.52
CA THR A 13 5.23 4.51 12.16
C THR A 13 5.85 3.46 11.24
N TYR A 14 5.15 3.14 10.14
CA TYR A 14 5.54 2.05 9.25
C TYR A 14 5.49 2.51 7.80
N TYR A 15 6.45 2.00 7.02
CA TYR A 15 6.39 2.04 5.56
C TYR A 15 5.78 0.73 5.06
N PHE A 16 4.88 0.84 4.09
CA PHE A 16 4.21 -0.32 3.46
C PHE A 16 4.34 -0.26 1.95
N ASN A 17 4.46 -1.44 1.34
CA ASN A 17 4.33 -1.61 -0.10
C ASN A 17 3.39 -2.79 -0.37
N ALA A 18 2.21 -2.51 -0.92
CA ALA A 18 1.23 -3.52 -1.31
C ALA A 18 1.15 -3.58 -2.83
N CYS A 19 1.25 -4.79 -3.37
CA CYS A 19 1.34 -5.00 -4.82
C CYS A 19 0.16 -5.80 -5.34
N LEU A 20 -0.24 -5.52 -6.59
CA LEU A 20 -1.17 -6.37 -7.31
C LEU A 20 -0.48 -7.68 -7.71
N ALA A 21 -1.29 -8.73 -7.89
CA ALA A 21 -0.80 -10.03 -8.31
C ALA A 21 -0.20 -9.98 -9.72
N ASP A 22 -0.77 -9.15 -10.61
CA ASP A 22 -0.27 -8.92 -11.96
C ASP A 22 0.58 -7.65 -11.98
N PRO A 23 1.91 -7.76 -12.12
CA PRO A 23 2.78 -6.59 -12.14
C PRO A 23 2.59 -5.69 -13.36
N ALA A 24 1.93 -6.17 -14.42
CA ALA A 24 1.63 -5.39 -15.61
C ALA A 24 0.27 -4.69 -15.54
N SER A 25 -0.47 -4.85 -14.44
CA SER A 25 -1.78 -4.23 -14.28
C SER A 25 -1.68 -2.72 -14.10
N THR A 26 -2.70 -2.00 -14.57
CA THR A 26 -2.88 -0.57 -14.34
C THR A 26 -4.07 -0.28 -13.42
N LEU A 27 -4.57 -1.31 -12.76
CA LEU A 27 -5.86 -1.28 -12.05
C LEU A 27 -5.90 -0.23 -10.94
N LEU A 28 -4.80 -0.03 -10.21
CA LEU A 28 -4.78 0.94 -9.10
C LEU A 28 -4.92 2.37 -9.58
N VAL A 29 -4.40 2.70 -10.75
CA VAL A 29 -4.58 4.01 -11.38
C VAL A 29 -5.98 4.11 -11.99
N ASP A 30 -6.41 3.08 -12.73
CA ASP A 30 -7.71 3.05 -13.39
C ASP A 30 -8.85 3.15 -12.36
N GLN A 31 -8.68 2.54 -11.20
CA GLN A 31 -9.67 2.51 -10.12
C GLN A 31 -9.20 3.29 -8.88
N VAL A 32 -8.48 4.38 -9.08
CA VAL A 32 -7.91 5.15 -7.97
C VAL A 32 -8.98 5.70 -7.02
N GLN A 33 -10.16 6.06 -7.53
CA GLN A 33 -11.23 6.56 -6.67
C GLN A 33 -11.78 5.45 -5.77
N LEU A 34 -11.83 4.23 -6.26
CA LEU A 34 -12.22 3.07 -5.45
C LEU A 34 -11.17 2.79 -4.37
N LEU A 35 -9.89 2.92 -4.71
CA LEU A 35 -8.82 2.78 -3.73
C LEU A 35 -8.91 3.86 -2.64
N ARG A 36 -9.13 5.11 -3.04
CA ARG A 36 -9.32 6.21 -2.08
C ARG A 36 -10.50 5.97 -1.17
N HIS A 37 -11.60 5.47 -1.72
CA HIS A 37 -12.79 5.11 -0.94
C HIS A 37 -12.46 4.02 0.09
N ALA A 38 -11.75 2.97 -0.34
CA ALA A 38 -11.37 1.86 0.54
C ALA A 38 -10.50 2.33 1.70
N VAL A 39 -9.51 3.19 1.41
CA VAL A 39 -8.63 3.77 2.43
C VAL A 39 -9.42 4.66 3.39
N SER A 40 -10.25 5.54 2.86
CA SER A 40 -11.06 6.45 3.67
C SER A 40 -12.02 5.71 4.60
N LEU A 41 -12.68 4.68 4.09
CA LEU A 41 -13.58 3.83 4.89
C LEU A 41 -12.82 3.16 6.02
N CYS A 42 -11.62 2.64 5.73
CA CYS A 42 -10.78 2.02 6.74
C CYS A 42 -10.37 3.03 7.81
N GLN A 43 -9.98 4.25 7.43
CA GLN A 43 -9.62 5.30 8.39
C GLN A 43 -10.77 5.70 9.31
N LYS A 44 -12.00 5.66 8.80
CA LYS A 44 -13.20 5.95 9.62
C LYS A 44 -13.45 4.87 10.65
N GLN A 45 -13.26 3.62 10.30
CA GLN A 45 -13.55 2.49 11.20
C GLN A 45 -12.36 2.15 12.11
N ARG A 46 -11.16 2.32 11.61
CA ARG A 46 -9.90 2.02 12.31
C ARG A 46 -8.90 3.15 12.06
N PRO A 47 -8.98 4.25 12.83
CA PRO A 47 -8.19 5.46 12.56
C PRO A 47 -6.69 5.19 12.47
N PHE A 48 -6.06 5.87 11.54
CA PHE A 48 -4.60 5.94 11.40
C PHE A 48 -4.24 7.16 10.57
N ALA A 49 -3.03 7.65 10.72
CA ALA A 49 -2.52 8.78 9.95
C ALA A 49 -1.74 8.27 8.73
N ILE A 50 -1.95 8.89 7.58
CA ILE A 50 -1.13 8.67 6.38
C ILE A 50 -0.16 9.83 6.27
N ASN A 51 1.13 9.54 6.46
CA ASN A 51 2.19 10.56 6.45
C ASN A 51 2.71 10.81 5.03
N ALA A 52 2.73 9.78 4.19
CA ALA A 52 3.14 9.85 2.80
C ALA A 52 2.51 8.72 2.01
N ALA A 53 2.29 8.92 0.72
CA ALA A 53 1.70 7.91 -0.14
C ALA A 53 2.05 8.13 -1.61
N VAL A 54 2.14 7.06 -2.37
CA VAL A 54 2.17 7.06 -3.82
C VAL A 54 1.37 5.87 -4.34
N VAL A 55 0.54 6.12 -5.34
CA VAL A 55 -0.18 5.07 -6.07
C VAL A 55 0.46 4.93 -7.44
N LEU A 56 0.99 3.75 -7.70
CA LEU A 56 1.51 3.35 -9.00
C LEU A 56 0.51 2.40 -9.66
N PRO A 57 0.65 2.08 -10.96
CA PRO A 57 -0.35 1.23 -11.63
C PRO A 57 -0.60 -0.12 -10.94
N ALA A 58 0.43 -0.77 -10.42
CA ALA A 58 0.32 -2.12 -9.85
C ALA A 58 0.83 -2.22 -8.40
N GLN A 59 1.09 -1.09 -7.74
CA GLN A 59 1.51 -1.09 -6.34
C GLN A 59 1.17 0.23 -5.67
N VAL A 60 1.01 0.19 -4.36
CA VAL A 60 0.79 1.37 -3.53
C VAL A 60 1.79 1.33 -2.39
N GLN A 61 2.45 2.47 -2.14
CA GLN A 61 3.41 2.64 -1.06
C GLN A 61 2.92 3.74 -0.15
N MET A 62 2.97 3.52 1.16
CA MET A 62 2.50 4.48 2.15
C MET A 62 3.38 4.44 3.39
N ILE A 63 3.41 5.57 4.10
CA ILE A 63 3.89 5.63 5.48
C ILE A 63 2.68 5.95 6.36
N TRP A 64 2.43 5.10 7.36
CA TRP A 64 1.35 5.27 8.33
C TRP A 64 1.90 5.46 9.73
N THR A 65 1.18 6.23 10.54
CA THR A 65 1.35 6.23 11.99
C THR A 65 0.06 5.72 12.63
N LEU A 66 0.17 4.69 13.45
CA LEU A 66 -0.96 4.09 14.14
C LEU A 66 -1.26 4.81 15.46
N PRO A 67 -2.50 4.69 16.00
CA PRO A 67 -2.83 5.21 17.32
C PRO A 67 -1.92 4.63 18.41
N PRO A 68 -1.75 5.34 19.55
CA PRO A 68 -0.77 4.95 20.57
C PRO A 68 -0.89 3.52 21.12
N ASP A 69 -2.10 2.98 21.19
CA ASP A 69 -2.34 1.65 21.74
C ASP A 69 -2.60 0.58 20.69
N ASP A 70 -2.31 0.88 19.42
CA ASP A 70 -2.71 0.06 18.28
C ASP A 70 -1.49 -0.33 17.45
N ALA A 71 -1.40 -1.59 17.10
CA ALA A 71 -0.36 -2.13 16.23
C ALA A 71 -0.98 -2.98 15.09
N ASP A 72 -2.30 -2.88 14.87
CA ASP A 72 -3.00 -3.77 13.96
C ASP A 72 -3.09 -3.21 12.54
N TYR A 73 -1.94 -3.06 11.89
CA TYR A 73 -1.91 -2.69 10.47
C TYR A 73 -2.42 -3.82 9.57
N ALA A 74 -2.28 -5.07 9.99
CA ALA A 74 -2.71 -6.21 9.19
C ALA A 74 -4.23 -6.21 8.93
N ALA A 75 -5.03 -5.90 9.95
CA ALA A 75 -6.49 -5.79 9.80
C ALA A 75 -6.86 -4.62 8.88
N ARG A 76 -6.13 -3.52 8.96
CA ARG A 76 -6.34 -2.35 8.10
C ARG A 76 -6.06 -2.69 6.63
N TRP A 77 -4.93 -3.31 6.34
CA TRP A 77 -4.63 -3.73 4.96
C TRP A 77 -5.64 -4.75 4.44
N ARG A 78 -6.08 -5.68 5.28
CA ARG A 78 -7.11 -6.65 4.90
C ARG A 78 -8.40 -5.93 4.51
N MET A 79 -8.82 -4.94 5.29
CA MET A 79 -10.02 -4.15 5.00
C MET A 79 -9.87 -3.35 3.72
N ILE A 80 -8.74 -2.67 3.51
CA ILE A 80 -8.48 -1.88 2.30
C ILE A 80 -8.53 -2.79 1.07
N LYS A 81 -7.82 -3.91 1.11
CA LYS A 81 -7.77 -4.85 -0.01
C LYS A 81 -9.13 -5.43 -0.33
N SER A 82 -9.89 -5.87 0.68
CA SER A 82 -11.19 -6.48 0.47
C SER A 82 -12.22 -5.47 -0.01
N THR A 83 -12.22 -4.27 0.52
CA THR A 83 -13.13 -3.19 0.08
C THR A 83 -12.86 -2.81 -1.37
N PHE A 84 -11.59 -2.68 -1.75
CA PHE A 84 -11.20 -2.38 -3.13
C PHE A 84 -11.64 -3.47 -4.09
N SER A 85 -11.44 -4.73 -3.71
CA SER A 85 -11.66 -5.89 -4.60
C SER A 85 -13.11 -6.35 -4.69
N ARG A 86 -13.95 -5.97 -3.73
CA ARG A 86 -15.31 -6.54 -3.56
C ARG A 86 -16.15 -6.50 -4.82
N HIS A 87 -16.10 -5.38 -5.55
CA HIS A 87 -16.94 -5.16 -6.73
C HIS A 87 -16.20 -5.33 -8.05
N LEU A 88 -14.96 -5.81 -8.00
CA LEU A 88 -14.15 -6.03 -9.19
C LEU A 88 -14.21 -7.50 -9.62
N PRO A 89 -14.06 -7.79 -10.92
CA PRO A 89 -14.02 -9.16 -11.41
C PRO A 89 -12.74 -9.86 -10.97
N VAL A 90 -12.69 -11.19 -11.11
CA VAL A 90 -11.47 -11.95 -10.85
C VAL A 90 -10.34 -11.47 -11.75
N GLY A 91 -9.13 -11.45 -11.22
CA GLY A 91 -7.95 -11.04 -11.97
C GLY A 91 -7.48 -12.12 -12.94
N PRO A 92 -6.69 -11.72 -13.95
CA PRO A 92 -6.19 -12.66 -14.97
C PRO A 92 -5.13 -13.63 -14.45
N VAL A 93 -4.47 -13.28 -13.34
CA VAL A 93 -3.38 -14.07 -12.78
C VAL A 93 -3.84 -14.63 -11.43
N ARG A 94 -4.25 -15.90 -11.42
CA ARG A 94 -4.63 -16.58 -10.19
C ARG A 94 -3.89 -17.90 -10.07
N SER A 95 -3.20 -18.11 -8.93
CA SER A 95 -2.60 -19.40 -8.60
C SER A 95 -3.69 -20.43 -8.25
N ALA A 96 -3.34 -21.70 -8.29
CA ALA A 96 -4.25 -22.77 -7.85
C ALA A 96 -4.71 -22.55 -6.40
N SER A 97 -3.81 -22.09 -5.54
CA SER A 97 -4.12 -21.76 -4.14
C SER A 97 -5.15 -20.63 -4.03
N MET A 98 -5.01 -19.57 -4.82
CA MET A 98 -5.98 -18.47 -4.84
C MET A 98 -7.36 -18.94 -5.28
N ILE A 99 -7.44 -19.76 -6.34
CA ILE A 99 -8.70 -20.31 -6.84
C ILE A 99 -9.36 -21.16 -5.76
N LYS A 100 -8.60 -22.04 -5.11
CA LYS A 100 -9.10 -22.91 -4.06
C LYS A 100 -9.66 -22.14 -2.88
N ARG A 101 -9.06 -20.98 -2.53
CA ARG A 101 -9.49 -20.14 -1.42
C ARG A 101 -10.57 -19.12 -1.80
N GLY A 102 -10.99 -19.10 -3.06
CA GLY A 102 -11.96 -18.13 -3.55
C GLY A 102 -11.40 -16.70 -3.68
N GLU A 103 -10.09 -16.54 -3.71
CA GLU A 103 -9.46 -15.24 -3.91
C GLU A 103 -9.56 -14.81 -5.37
N LYS A 104 -9.79 -13.51 -5.59
CA LYS A 104 -9.93 -12.95 -6.95
C LYS A 104 -8.60 -12.79 -7.69
N GLY A 105 -7.47 -12.91 -7.00
CA GLY A 105 -6.16 -12.75 -7.60
C GLY A 105 -5.85 -11.30 -7.99
N ILE A 106 -6.47 -10.32 -7.33
CA ILE A 106 -6.21 -8.90 -7.57
C ILE A 106 -4.95 -8.47 -6.84
N TRP A 107 -4.83 -8.82 -5.56
CA TRP A 107 -3.69 -8.47 -4.73
C TRP A 107 -2.77 -9.65 -4.53
N GLN A 108 -1.46 -9.39 -4.38
CA GLN A 108 -0.58 -10.35 -3.73
C GLN A 108 -1.05 -10.56 -2.30
N ARG A 109 -0.95 -11.79 -1.80
CA ARG A 109 -1.44 -12.14 -0.47
C ARG A 109 -0.73 -11.35 0.61
N ARG A 110 0.60 -11.19 0.49
CA ARG A 110 1.43 -10.49 1.45
C ARG A 110 1.76 -9.10 0.95
N PHE A 111 1.96 -8.18 1.88
CA PHE A 111 2.52 -6.86 1.64
C PHE A 111 3.85 -6.75 2.39
N TRP A 112 4.71 -5.86 1.92
CA TRP A 112 5.95 -5.53 2.63
C TRP A 112 5.63 -4.49 3.71
N GLU A 113 6.21 -4.66 4.92
CA GLU A 113 6.15 -3.66 5.97
C GLU A 113 7.55 -3.44 6.56
N HIS A 114 7.80 -2.23 6.97
CA HIS A 114 9.04 -1.82 7.60
C HIS A 114 8.76 -0.83 8.72
N LEU A 115 9.18 -1.15 9.94
CA LEU A 115 9.05 -0.24 11.08
C LEU A 115 10.07 0.89 10.94
N ILE A 116 9.57 2.12 10.88
CA ILE A 116 10.42 3.32 10.84
C ILE A 116 11.02 3.54 12.22
N ARG A 117 12.34 3.63 12.31
CA ARG A 117 13.07 3.64 13.59
C ARG A 117 13.51 5.03 14.05
N ASP A 118 13.79 5.93 13.11
CA ASP A 118 14.31 7.27 13.40
C ASP A 118 14.04 8.23 12.23
N GLN A 119 14.51 9.47 12.36
CA GLN A 119 14.31 10.50 11.35
C GLN A 119 15.00 10.17 10.02
N ASP A 120 16.19 9.60 10.07
CA ASP A 120 16.92 9.23 8.85
C ASP A 120 16.20 8.11 8.10
N ASP A 121 15.68 7.12 8.83
CA ASP A 121 14.89 6.03 8.28
C ASP A 121 13.58 6.57 7.66
N TYR A 122 12.93 7.50 8.33
CA TYR A 122 11.74 8.17 7.78
C TYR A 122 12.07 8.90 6.49
N ALA A 123 13.12 9.71 6.50
CA ALA A 123 13.54 10.50 5.34
C ALA A 123 13.87 9.60 4.14
N LEU A 124 14.53 8.47 4.39
CA LEU A 124 14.83 7.50 3.35
C LEU A 124 13.55 6.96 2.70
N HIS A 125 12.58 6.56 3.49
CA HIS A 125 11.34 5.95 2.98
C HIS A 125 10.41 6.99 2.36
N ASP A 126 10.37 8.21 2.89
CA ASP A 126 9.66 9.32 2.26
C ASP A 126 10.27 9.63 0.88
N HIS A 127 11.59 9.61 0.76
CA HIS A 127 12.29 9.77 -0.52
C HIS A 127 11.98 8.64 -1.49
N LEU A 128 11.91 7.39 -1.02
CA LEU A 128 11.52 6.25 -1.86
C LEU A 128 10.12 6.44 -2.44
N ILE A 129 9.19 6.93 -1.64
CA ILE A 129 7.83 7.24 -2.10
C ILE A 129 7.85 8.37 -3.13
N ALA A 130 8.55 9.46 -2.83
CA ALA A 130 8.61 10.63 -3.71
C ALA A 130 9.24 10.31 -5.07
N THR A 131 10.20 9.38 -5.11
CA THR A 131 10.92 9.00 -6.34
C THR A 131 10.37 7.74 -7.01
N ALA A 132 9.39 7.08 -6.43
CA ALA A 132 8.83 5.85 -6.98
C ALA A 132 8.31 6.01 -8.42
N PRO A 133 7.58 7.10 -8.76
CA PRO A 133 7.12 7.30 -10.14
C PRO A 133 8.26 7.42 -11.13
N LEU A 134 9.34 8.13 -10.76
CA LEU A 134 10.52 8.28 -11.60
C LEU A 134 11.22 6.93 -11.82
N ARG A 135 11.43 6.17 -10.74
CA ARG A 135 12.06 4.85 -10.81
C ARG A 135 11.22 3.83 -11.61
N ALA A 136 9.90 4.03 -11.64
CA ALA A 136 8.99 3.21 -12.42
C ALA A 136 8.87 3.66 -13.88
N GLY A 137 9.56 4.74 -14.27
CA GLY A 137 9.53 5.26 -15.64
C GLY A 137 8.24 5.98 -16.01
N LEU A 138 7.46 6.43 -15.02
CA LEU A 138 6.17 7.08 -15.23
C LEU A 138 6.26 8.59 -15.41
N THR A 139 7.37 9.19 -14.98
CA THR A 139 7.61 10.63 -15.06
C THR A 139 9.06 10.88 -15.46
N ARG A 140 9.36 12.11 -15.89
CA ARG A 140 10.73 12.50 -16.26
C ARG A 140 11.56 12.93 -15.07
N ASP A 141 10.94 13.63 -14.11
CA ASP A 141 11.65 14.20 -12.96
C ASP A 141 11.02 13.84 -11.60
N GLY A 142 9.91 13.08 -11.61
CA GLY A 142 9.24 12.62 -10.41
C GLY A 142 8.28 13.64 -9.79
N SER A 143 8.28 14.90 -10.26
CA SER A 143 7.45 15.94 -9.66
C SER A 143 6.05 16.03 -10.26
N ASP A 144 5.80 15.38 -11.38
CA ASP A 144 4.58 15.51 -12.16
C ASP A 144 3.64 14.29 -12.05
N TRP A 145 3.82 13.44 -11.03
CA TRP A 145 2.92 12.32 -10.77
C TRP A 145 1.88 12.72 -9.73
N PRO A 146 0.60 13.00 -10.14
CA PRO A 146 -0.40 13.55 -9.23
C PRO A 146 -0.86 12.59 -8.13
N LEU A 147 -0.60 11.29 -8.26
CA LEU A 147 -0.99 10.27 -7.28
C LEU A 147 0.11 10.02 -6.25
N CYS A 148 0.91 11.03 -5.97
CA CYS A 148 1.98 11.00 -4.98
C CYS A 148 1.83 12.17 -4.01
N SER A 149 2.05 11.94 -2.71
CA SER A 149 2.01 12.98 -1.69
C SER A 149 3.07 14.07 -1.90
N ALA A 150 4.14 13.78 -2.63
CA ALA A 150 5.17 14.75 -2.97
C ALA A 150 4.76 15.73 -4.09
N TYR A 151 3.67 15.45 -4.81
CA TYR A 151 3.25 16.20 -5.98
C TYR A 151 2.99 17.68 -5.71
N LYS A 152 2.50 18.00 -4.53
CA LYS A 152 2.13 19.38 -4.15
C LYS A 152 3.06 19.99 -3.09
N ARG A 153 4.21 19.40 -2.89
CA ARG A 153 5.17 19.94 -1.92
C ARG A 153 5.97 21.09 -2.49
#